data_ae0749cde5be7f604567d2b0e9538c91
#
_entry.id   ae0749cde5be7f604567d2b0e9538c91
#
_cell.length_a   1.000
_cell.length_b   1.000
_cell.length_c   1.000
_cell.angle_alpha   90.00
_cell.angle_beta   90.00
_cell.angle_gamma   90.00
#
_symmetry.space_group_name_H-M   'P 1'
#
loop_
_entity.id
_entity.type
_entity.pdbx_description
1 polymer ?
#
loop_
_entity_poly.entity_id
_entity_poly.type
_entity_poly.pdbx_seq_one_letter_code
_entity_poly.pdbx_strand_id
1 'polypeptide(L)' 'MQPKQVVIVEPFVYATVSTLVGKRAVIETSRGNLSGTVIDVKPDHLVLQERDSTFFVRLLEIIWIMPE' A
#
# COMPACT_ATOMS: atom_id res chain seq x y z
N MET A 1 -10.82 30.73 -10.06
CA MET A 1 -10.00 29.62 -10.54
C MET A 1 -10.24 28.40 -9.66
N GLN A 2 -10.50 27.32 -10.29
CA GLN A 2 -10.76 26.11 -9.56
C GLN A 2 -9.46 25.43 -9.19
N PRO A 3 -9.27 25.05 -7.91
CA PRO A 3 -8.05 24.35 -7.55
C PRO A 3 -7.98 23.02 -8.26
N LYS A 4 -6.84 22.74 -8.82
CA LYS A 4 -6.59 21.44 -9.40
C LYS A 4 -6.44 20.42 -8.29
N GLN A 5 -7.13 19.32 -8.45
CA GLN A 5 -6.84 18.19 -7.60
C GLN A 5 -5.52 17.57 -8.04
N VAL A 6 -4.55 17.61 -7.15
CA VAL A 6 -3.25 17.04 -7.42
C VAL A 6 -3.26 15.62 -6.87
N VAL A 7 -3.10 14.66 -7.77
CA VAL A 7 -2.91 13.26 -7.37
C VAL A 7 -1.42 13.01 -7.35
N ILE A 8 -0.90 12.73 -6.15
CA ILE A 8 0.50 12.39 -6.00
C ILE A 8 0.63 10.89 -6.18
N VAL A 9 1.36 10.50 -7.22
CA VAL A 9 1.66 9.10 -7.48
C VAL A 9 3.16 8.92 -7.32
N GLU A 10 3.54 7.92 -6.55
CA GLU A 10 4.93 7.50 -6.43
C GLU A 10 5.13 6.29 -7.34
N PRO A 11 5.51 6.50 -8.60
CA PRO A 11 5.48 5.43 -9.59
C PRO A 11 6.40 4.26 -9.25
N PHE A 12 7.51 4.54 -8.59
CA PHE A 12 8.44 3.46 -8.22
C PHE A 12 7.89 2.65 -7.06
N VAL A 13 7.26 3.30 -6.08
CA VAL A 13 6.61 2.59 -4.98
C VAL A 13 5.45 1.76 -5.52
N TYR A 14 4.61 2.36 -6.34
CA TYR A 14 3.49 1.66 -6.93
C TYR A 14 3.95 0.43 -7.73
N ALA A 15 4.96 0.60 -8.58
CA ALA A 15 5.47 -0.49 -9.40
C ALA A 15 6.05 -1.60 -8.53
N THR A 16 6.81 -1.24 -7.49
CA THR A 16 7.43 -2.22 -6.61
C THR A 16 6.39 -3.00 -5.83
N VAL A 17 5.43 -2.29 -5.23
CA VAL A 17 4.40 -2.92 -4.42
C VAL A 17 3.49 -3.80 -5.28
N SER A 18 3.27 -3.41 -6.53
CA SER A 18 2.44 -4.19 -7.45
C SER A 18 3.01 -5.59 -7.69
N THR A 19 4.33 -5.76 -7.57
CA THR A 19 4.94 -7.08 -7.73
C THR A 19 4.62 -8.01 -6.57
N LEU A 20 4.06 -7.49 -5.49
CA LEU A 20 3.77 -8.26 -4.28
C LEU A 20 2.35 -8.77 -4.21
N VAL A 21 1.52 -8.47 -5.21
CA VAL A 21 0.14 -8.95 -5.23
C VAL A 21 0.12 -10.48 -5.14
N GLY A 22 -0.68 -11.00 -4.22
CA GLY A 22 -0.75 -12.43 -3.94
C GLY A 22 0.27 -12.93 -2.93
N LYS A 23 1.17 -12.08 -2.48
CA LYS A 23 2.23 -12.44 -1.54
C LYS A 23 2.00 -11.81 -0.18
N ARG A 24 2.57 -12.43 0.84
CA ARG A 24 2.53 -11.85 2.18
C ARG A 24 3.63 -10.82 2.32
N ALA A 25 3.33 -9.78 3.08
CA ALA A 25 4.29 -8.71 3.33
C ALA A 25 4.04 -8.11 4.70
N VAL A 26 5.10 -7.52 5.25
CA VAL A 26 5.02 -6.68 6.46
C VAL A 26 5.20 -5.25 6.01
N ILE A 27 4.31 -4.39 6.47
CA ILE A 27 4.30 -2.98 6.11
C ILE A 27 4.42 -2.15 7.37
N GLU A 28 5.33 -1.19 7.39
CA GLU A 28 5.37 -0.20 8.44
C GLU A 28 4.75 1.10 7.94
N THR A 29 3.81 1.61 8.72
CA THR A 29 3.18 2.89 8.46
C THR A 29 3.49 3.84 9.60
N SER A 30 3.10 5.10 9.44
CA SER A 30 3.25 6.08 10.50
C SER A 30 2.48 5.71 11.77
N ARG A 31 1.54 4.79 11.69
CA ARG A 31 0.70 4.37 12.81
C ARG A 31 1.01 2.98 13.34
N GLY A 32 2.02 2.32 12.80
CA GLY A 32 2.42 1.00 13.26
C GLY A 32 2.61 0.03 12.12
N ASN A 33 2.80 -1.23 12.48
CA ASN A 33 3.09 -2.28 11.53
C ASN A 33 1.84 -3.08 11.20
N LEU A 34 1.74 -3.49 9.95
CA LEU A 34 0.71 -4.39 9.47
C LEU A 34 1.37 -5.53 8.72
N SER A 35 0.82 -6.72 8.85
CA SER A 35 1.24 -7.85 8.03
C SER A 35 0.02 -8.49 7.39
N GLY A 36 0.22 -9.10 6.24
CA GLY A 36 -0.87 -9.77 5.56
C GLY A 36 -0.54 -10.07 4.11
N THR A 37 -1.56 -10.50 3.39
CA THR A 37 -1.45 -10.79 1.97
C THR A 37 -1.87 -9.56 1.18
N VAL A 38 -1.03 -9.16 0.24
CA VAL A 38 -1.36 -8.06 -0.67
C VAL A 38 -2.38 -8.57 -1.67
N ILE A 39 -3.58 -8.03 -1.63
CA ILE A 39 -4.68 -8.48 -2.49
C ILE A 39 -4.69 -7.69 -3.79
N ASP A 40 -4.44 -6.40 -3.71
CA ASP A 40 -4.51 -5.52 -4.87
C ASP A 40 -3.69 -4.26 -4.57
N VAL A 41 -3.23 -3.61 -5.64
CA VAL A 41 -2.47 -2.37 -5.51
C VAL A 41 -3.03 -1.38 -6.53
N LYS A 42 -3.41 -0.22 -6.04
CA LYS A 42 -3.87 0.90 -6.85
C LYS A 42 -2.81 2.00 -6.78
N PRO A 43 -2.87 2.99 -7.67
CA PRO A 43 -1.84 4.04 -7.68
C PRO A 43 -1.67 4.81 -6.38
N ASP A 44 -2.72 4.88 -5.55
CA ASP A 44 -2.68 5.64 -4.29
C ASP A 44 -2.81 4.78 -3.04
N HIS A 45 -3.15 3.49 -3.17
CA HIS A 45 -3.31 2.63 -2.00
C HIS A 45 -3.11 1.17 -2.37
N LEU A 46 -2.91 0.37 -1.35
CA LEU A 46 -2.93 -1.08 -1.51
C LEU A 46 -3.99 -1.68 -0.60
N VAL A 47 -4.41 -2.87 -0.95
CA VAL A 47 -5.36 -3.65 -0.16
C VAL A 47 -4.61 -4.82 0.47
N LEU A 48 -4.62 -4.86 1.79
CA LEU A 48 -3.94 -5.89 2.55
C LEU A 48 -4.97 -6.70 3.32
N GLN A 49 -4.86 -8.01 3.30
CA GLN A 49 -5.77 -8.86 4.04
C GLN A 49 -5.01 -9.69 5.06
N GLU A 50 -5.45 -9.60 6.30
CA GLU A 50 -4.94 -10.43 7.39
C GLU A 50 -6.12 -11.11 8.04
N ARG A 51 -6.18 -12.45 7.92
CA ARG A 51 -7.30 -13.25 8.39
C ARG A 51 -8.62 -12.72 7.81
N ASP A 52 -9.53 -12.27 8.68
CA ASP A 52 -10.82 -11.77 8.25
C ASP A 52 -10.84 -10.25 8.07
N SER A 53 -9.71 -9.59 8.28
CA SER A 53 -9.63 -8.14 8.22
C SER A 53 -9.02 -7.69 6.91
N THR A 54 -9.60 -6.64 6.35
CA THR A 54 -9.10 -6.02 5.13
C THR A 54 -8.67 -4.60 5.47
N PHE A 55 -7.45 -4.26 5.08
CA PHE A 55 -6.89 -2.93 5.31
C PHE A 55 -6.63 -2.24 3.98
N PHE A 56 -7.08 -1.00 3.88
CA PHE A 56 -6.78 -0.14 2.74
C PHE A 56 -5.70 0.82 3.20
N VAL A 57 -4.49 0.64 2.71
CA VAL A 57 -3.33 1.39 3.16
C VAL A 57 -2.91 2.37 2.08
N ARG A 58 -2.89 3.64 2.41
CA ARG A 58 -2.43 4.66 1.47
C ARG A 58 -0.94 4.49 1.23
N LEU A 59 -0.51 4.53 -0.03
CA LEU A 59 0.90 4.35 -0.34
C LEU A 59 1.78 5.41 0.32
N LEU A 60 1.26 6.63 0.49
CA LEU A 60 2.00 7.71 1.12
C LEU A 60 2.24 7.48 2.62
N GLU A 61 1.50 6.56 3.23
CA GLU A 61 1.66 6.24 4.66
C GLU A 61 2.69 5.13 4.88
N ILE A 62 3.17 4.50 3.84
CA ILE A 62 4.09 3.38 3.96
C ILE A 62 5.51 3.91 4.13
N ILE A 63 6.15 3.52 5.22
CA ILE A 63 7.53 3.85 5.50
C ILE A 63 8.45 2.84 4.82
N TRP A 64 8.15 1.54 5.02
CA TRP A 64 8.81 0.47 4.30
C TRP A 64 7.88 -0.72 4.19
N ILE A 65 8.19 -1.59 3.25
CA ILE A 65 7.45 -2.83 3.03
C ILE A 65 8.47 -3.95 2.85
N MET A 66 8.25 -5.05 3.57
CA MET A 66 9.13 -6.21 3.53
C MET A 66 8.32 -7.42 3.07
N PRO A 67 8.63 -8.00 1.91
CA PRO A 67 8.03 -9.27 1.51
C PRO A 67 8.45 -10.38 2.48
N GLU A 68 7.51 -11.22 2.83
CA GLU A 68 7.79 -12.38 3.66
C GLU A 68 8.22 -13.57 2.84
#